data_c481563b0da4a060b43072ef0be8f429
#
_entry.id   c481563b0da4a060b43072ef0be8f429
#
_cell.length_a   1.000
_cell.length_b   1.000
_cell.length_c   1.000
_cell.angle_alpha   90.00
_cell.angle_beta   90.00
_cell.angle_gamma   90.00
#
_symmetry.space_group_name_H-M   'P 1'
#
loop_
_entity.id
_entity.type
_entity.pdbx_description
1 polymer ?
#
loop_
_entity_poly.entity_id
_entity_poly.type
_entity_poly.pdbx_seq_one_letter_code
_entity_poly.pdbx_strand_id
1 'polypeptide(L)'
;MKYRSRFTIASSILKAAQNGSSTKTRLMYGAFLSFGQINEYLTFLLSNNLIVKDEMTHTYAPTERGIHFLQIFEEMDKLISLDDPTTVPVGK
;
A
#
# COMPACT_ATOMS: atom_id res chain seq x y z
N MET A 1 -14.79 14.27 1.79
CA MET A 1 -13.46 14.09 1.30
C MET A 1 -12.81 12.87 1.86
N LYS A 2 -12.15 12.14 1.03
CA LYS A 2 -11.51 10.93 1.47
C LYS A 2 -10.18 11.19 2.12
N TYR A 3 -9.96 10.56 3.26
CA TYR A 3 -8.70 10.63 3.95
C TYR A 3 -7.92 9.34 3.75
N ARG A 4 -6.68 9.46 3.30
CA ARG A 4 -5.83 8.30 3.12
C ARG A 4 -4.70 8.36 4.12
N SER A 5 -4.70 7.42 5.04
CA SER A 5 -3.63 7.33 6.01
C SER A 5 -2.39 6.76 5.35
N ARG A 6 -1.27 6.90 6.06
CA ARG A 6 -0.02 6.33 5.58
C ARG A 6 -0.16 4.82 5.38
N PHE A 7 -0.88 4.15 6.25
CA PHE A 7 -1.06 2.71 6.14
C PHE A 7 -1.97 2.35 4.98
N THR A 8 -2.96 3.16 4.71
CA THR A 8 -3.84 2.95 3.56
C THR A 8 -3.04 3.02 2.27
N ILE A 9 -2.16 4.02 2.17
CA ILE A 9 -1.34 4.19 0.98
C ILE A 9 -0.36 3.04 0.85
N ALA A 10 0.29 2.66 1.94
CA ALA A 10 1.24 1.54 1.92
C ALA A 10 0.56 0.26 1.46
N SER A 11 -0.63 -0.01 1.97
CA SER A 11 -1.36 -1.22 1.58
C SER A 11 -1.77 -1.17 0.12
N SER A 12 -2.10 0.01 -0.40
CA SER A 12 -2.43 0.16 -1.82
C SER A 12 -1.25 -0.20 -2.71
N ILE A 13 -0.06 0.21 -2.31
CA ILE A 13 1.14 -0.11 -3.08
C ILE A 13 1.41 -1.61 -3.03
N LEU A 14 1.32 -2.21 -1.85
CA LEU A 14 1.54 -3.64 -1.72
C LEU A 14 0.53 -4.44 -2.52
N LYS A 15 -0.71 -4.00 -2.51
CA LYS A 15 -1.75 -4.68 -3.27
C LYS A 15 -1.49 -4.58 -4.76
N ALA A 16 -1.05 -3.41 -5.23
CA ALA A 16 -0.72 -3.23 -6.64
C ALA A 16 0.44 -4.11 -7.06
N ALA A 17 1.38 -4.36 -6.15
CA ALA A 17 2.55 -5.18 -6.44
C ALA A 17 2.28 -6.68 -6.28
N GLN A 18 1.15 -7.05 -5.72
CA GLN A 18 0.87 -8.43 -5.35
C GLN A 18 0.68 -9.34 -6.56
N ASN A 19 0.21 -8.79 -7.66
CA ASN A 19 -0.08 -9.59 -8.85
C ASN A 19 1.13 -9.79 -9.73
N GLY A 20 2.27 -9.95 -9.13
CA GLY A 20 3.51 -10.12 -9.84
C GLY A 20 4.35 -8.87 -9.70
N SER A 21 5.51 -8.91 -10.31
CA SER A 21 6.44 -7.81 -10.20
C SER A 21 5.92 -6.58 -10.94
N SER A 22 6.03 -5.43 -10.32
CA SER A 22 5.56 -4.18 -10.90
C SER A 22 6.64 -3.13 -10.88
N THR A 23 6.69 -2.31 -11.91
CA THR A 23 7.62 -1.20 -11.97
C THR A 23 7.15 -0.07 -11.07
N LYS A 24 8.08 0.81 -10.72
CA LYS A 24 7.73 1.97 -9.90
C LYS A 24 6.61 2.78 -10.53
N THR A 25 6.64 2.96 -11.84
CA THR A 25 5.61 3.73 -12.53
C THR A 25 4.24 3.09 -12.39
N ARG A 26 4.18 1.76 -12.50
CA ARG A 26 2.90 1.08 -12.34
C ARG A 26 2.37 1.20 -10.92
N LEU A 27 3.25 1.11 -9.94
CA LEU A 27 2.85 1.27 -8.55
C LEU A 27 2.36 2.68 -8.28
N MET A 28 3.04 3.66 -8.88
CA MET A 28 2.64 5.04 -8.73
C MET A 28 1.22 5.27 -9.23
N TYR A 29 0.92 4.78 -10.41
CA TYR A 29 -0.42 4.94 -10.96
C TYR A 29 -1.45 4.10 -10.22
N GLY A 30 -1.06 2.88 -9.85
CA GLY A 30 -1.99 2.00 -9.14
C GLY A 30 -2.39 2.53 -7.79
N ALA A 31 -1.53 3.26 -7.13
CA ALA A 31 -1.81 3.82 -5.81
C ALA A 31 -2.20 5.30 -5.87
N PHE A 32 -2.28 5.87 -7.07
CA PHE A 32 -2.68 7.27 -7.27
C PHE A 32 -1.74 8.23 -6.54
N LEU A 33 -0.45 8.06 -6.76
CA LEU A 33 0.56 8.85 -6.09
C LEU A 33 1.37 9.67 -7.08
N SER A 34 1.96 10.75 -6.60
CA SER A 34 2.93 11.50 -7.38
C SER A 34 4.27 10.78 -7.38
N PHE A 35 5.17 11.24 -8.24
CA PHE A 35 6.51 10.66 -8.30
C PHE A 35 7.24 10.78 -6.97
N GLY A 36 7.14 11.95 -6.34
CA GLY A 36 7.79 12.14 -5.05
C GLY A 36 7.21 11.24 -3.97
N GLN A 37 5.90 11.07 -3.99
CA GLN A 37 5.24 10.23 -3.00
C GLN A 37 5.61 8.76 -3.15
N ILE A 38 5.63 8.24 -4.38
CA ILE A 38 5.96 6.84 -4.55
C ILE A 38 7.40 6.57 -4.10
N ASN A 39 8.31 7.50 -4.35
CA ASN A 39 9.68 7.33 -3.87
C ASN A 39 9.76 7.26 -2.36
N GLU A 40 9.02 8.14 -1.67
CA GLU A 40 9.00 8.14 -0.21
C GLU A 40 8.45 6.82 0.33
N TYR A 41 7.34 6.38 -0.23
CA TYR A 41 6.70 5.18 0.27
C TYR A 41 7.49 3.92 -0.05
N LEU A 42 8.14 3.88 -1.20
CA LEU A 42 8.98 2.74 -1.52
C LEU A 42 10.16 2.65 -0.55
N THR A 43 10.76 3.80 -0.22
CA THR A 43 11.83 3.82 0.77
C THR A 43 11.33 3.27 2.11
N PHE A 44 10.16 3.70 2.52
CA PHE A 44 9.56 3.23 3.76
C PHE A 44 9.31 1.72 3.72
N LEU A 45 8.73 1.23 2.62
CA LEU A 45 8.41 -0.18 2.51
C LEU A 45 9.66 -1.05 2.42
N LEU A 46 10.67 -0.58 1.70
CA LEU A 46 11.94 -1.31 1.61
C LEU A 46 12.64 -1.36 2.96
N SER A 47 12.64 -0.25 3.69
CA SER A 47 13.29 -0.17 4.99
C SER A 47 12.67 -1.13 6.00
N ASN A 48 11.39 -1.39 5.85
CA ASN A 48 10.69 -2.26 6.78
C ASN A 48 10.56 -3.69 6.26
N ASN A 49 11.22 -3.99 5.16
CA ASN A 49 11.21 -5.33 4.56
C ASN A 49 9.81 -5.77 4.16
N LEU A 50 8.98 -4.82 3.75
CA LEU A 50 7.63 -5.13 3.31
C LEU A 50 7.56 -5.34 1.81
N ILE A 51 8.54 -4.81 1.10
CA ILE A 51 8.62 -4.96 -0.35
C ILE A 51 10.08 -5.20 -0.71
N VAL A 52 10.31 -5.84 -1.83
CA VAL A 52 11.67 -6.12 -2.30
C VAL A 52 11.77 -5.71 -3.76
N LYS A 53 12.94 -5.25 -4.14
CA LYS A 53 13.21 -4.82 -5.51
C LYS A 53 14.09 -5.82 -6.21
N ASP A 54 13.71 -6.19 -7.43
CA ASP A 54 14.53 -7.01 -8.30
C ASP A 54 15.40 -6.06 -9.12
N GLU A 55 16.70 -6.07 -8.87
CA GLU A 55 17.61 -5.13 -9.54
C GLU A 55 17.76 -5.42 -11.02
N MET A 56 17.54 -6.65 -11.43
CA MET A 56 17.66 -7.02 -12.83
C MET A 56 16.53 -6.46 -13.67
N THR A 57 15.32 -6.54 -13.15
CA THR A 57 14.14 -6.12 -13.90
C THR A 57 13.63 -4.77 -13.45
N HIS A 58 14.17 -4.23 -12.38
CA HIS A 58 13.70 -2.95 -11.78
C HIS A 58 12.24 -3.01 -11.42
N THR A 59 11.81 -4.15 -10.88
CA THR A 59 10.44 -4.32 -10.45
C THR A 59 10.38 -4.60 -8.96
N TYR A 60 9.20 -4.43 -8.38
CA TYR A 60 8.98 -4.57 -6.96
C TYR A 60 7.93 -5.64 -6.70
N ALA A 61 8.09 -6.35 -5.61
CA ALA A 61 7.12 -7.37 -5.20
C ALA A 61 7.05 -7.39 -3.68
N PRO A 62 5.88 -7.70 -3.11
CA PRO A 62 5.78 -7.77 -1.66
C PRO A 62 6.54 -8.96 -1.12
N THR A 63 7.11 -8.80 0.06
CA THR A 63 7.70 -9.91 0.79
C THR A 63 6.60 -10.66 1.53
N GLU A 64 6.96 -11.78 2.16
CA GLU A 64 6.01 -12.46 3.04
C GLU A 64 5.52 -11.53 4.13
N ARG A 65 6.44 -10.74 4.67
CA ARG A 65 6.09 -9.76 5.68
C ARG A 65 5.13 -8.72 5.14
N GLY A 66 5.34 -8.31 3.89
CA GLY A 66 4.44 -7.35 3.25
C GLY A 66 3.05 -7.90 3.03
N ILE A 67 2.97 -9.18 2.63
CA ILE A 67 1.67 -9.82 2.45
C ILE A 67 0.95 -9.94 3.79
N HIS A 68 1.68 -10.27 4.84
CA HIS A 68 1.10 -10.34 6.18
C HIS A 68 0.58 -8.98 6.63
N PHE A 69 1.36 -7.93 6.36
CA PHE A 69 0.94 -6.57 6.66
C PHE A 69 -0.37 -6.25 5.96
N LEU A 70 -0.45 -6.61 4.68
CA LEU A 70 -1.64 -6.34 3.89
C LEU A 70 -2.86 -7.07 4.45
N GLN A 71 -2.67 -8.32 4.85
CA GLN A 71 -3.76 -9.10 5.42
C GLN A 71 -4.27 -8.48 6.72
N ILE A 72 -3.34 -8.07 7.57
CA ILE A 72 -3.72 -7.43 8.85
C ILE A 72 -4.45 -6.12 8.58
N PHE A 73 -3.96 -5.36 7.62
CA PHE A 73 -4.60 -4.09 7.29
C PHE A 73 -6.01 -4.31 6.78
N GLU A 74 -6.21 -5.30 5.92
CA GLU A 74 -7.52 -5.58 5.36
C GLU A 74 -8.50 -6.03 6.44
N GLU A 75 -8.03 -6.81 7.40
CA GLU A 75 -8.89 -7.21 8.50
C GLU A 75 -9.27 -6.03 9.36
N MET A 76 -8.32 -5.16 9.62
CA MET A 76 -8.57 -3.97 10.40
C MET A 76 -9.56 -3.06 9.70
N ASP A 77 -9.41 -2.94 8.39
CA ASP A 77 -10.26 -2.09 7.59
C ASP A 77 -11.72 -2.56 7.60
N LYS A 78 -11.93 -3.86 7.75
CA LYS A 78 -13.28 -4.39 7.85
C LYS A 78 -13.96 -3.99 9.15
N LEU A 79 -13.17 -3.75 10.18
CA LEU A 79 -13.73 -3.41 11.48
C LEU A 79 -14.00 -1.93 11.62
N ILE A 80 -13.24 -1.10 10.92
CA ILE A 80 -13.43 0.34 10.97
C ILE A 80 -13.27 0.90 9.58
N SER A 81 -13.81 2.08 9.36
CA SER A 81 -13.64 2.75 8.09
C SER A 81 -12.51 3.75 8.22
N LEU A 82 -11.37 3.43 7.63
CA LEU A 82 -10.19 4.28 7.70
C LEU A 82 -10.19 5.37 6.65
N ASP A 83 -10.90 5.13 5.53
CA ASP A 83 -10.86 6.04 4.40
C ASP A 83 -11.91 7.11 4.45
N ASP A 84 -13.00 6.86 5.14
CA ASP A 84 -14.12 7.77 5.12
C ASP A 84 -14.83 7.74 6.48
N PRO A 85 -14.37 8.54 7.40
CA PRO A 85 -14.97 8.54 8.73
C PRO A 85 -16.44 8.93 8.73
N THR A 86 -16.90 9.59 7.67
CA THR A 86 -18.30 9.98 7.64
C THR A 86 -19.21 8.81 7.31
N THR A 87 -18.67 7.69 6.89
CA THR A 87 -19.49 6.52 6.63
C THR A 87 -19.64 5.65 7.87
N VAL A 88 -18.99 6.01 8.94
CA VAL A 88 -19.13 5.24 10.16
C VAL A 88 -20.59 5.31 10.62
N PRO A 89 -21.20 4.16 10.82
CA PRO A 89 -22.59 4.15 11.23
C PRO A 89 -22.69 4.82 12.57
N VAL A 90 -23.51 5.81 12.59
CA VAL A 90 -23.66 6.50 13.82
C VAL A 90 -24.81 5.94 14.53
N GLY A 91 -24.50 5.46 15.53
CA GLY A 91 -25.56 5.02 16.24
C GLY A 91 -26.45 4.26 15.47
N LYS A 92 -26.15 4.23 14.91
CA LYS A 92 -27.00 3.70 14.47
C LYS A 92 -26.95 3.04 14.70
#